data_7103c2fa8aa49e704b0a95157196c73a
#
_entry.id   7103c2fa8aa49e704b0a95157196c73a
#
_cell.length_a   1.000
_cell.length_b   1.000
_cell.length_c   1.000
_cell.angle_alpha   90.00
_cell.angle_beta   90.00
_cell.angle_gamma   90.00
#
_symmetry.space_group_name_H-M   'P 1'
#
loop_
_entity.id
_entity.type
_entity.pdbx_description
1 polymer ?
#
loop_
_entity_poly.entity_id
_entity_poly.type
_entity_poly.pdbx_seq_one_letter_code
_entity_poly.pdbx_strand_id
1 'polypeptide(L)'
;MTDAPRPYELAWEPEAIDRLAALVHEYPEAAQAVIPAIYELGADPRPTGSTPLGTGGIRRLLLGYFRATYQVTDDPPVVRIIVVGRADRPR
;
A
#
# COMPACT_ATOMS: atom_id res chain seq x y z
N MET A 1 -22.06 7.20 -13.62
CA MET A 1 -20.89 6.38 -13.71
C MET A 1 -20.64 5.63 -12.42
N THR A 2 -20.39 4.38 -12.48
CA THR A 2 -20.25 3.56 -11.31
C THR A 2 -18.81 3.10 -11.20
N ASP A 3 -18.22 3.26 -10.04
CA ASP A 3 -16.90 2.73 -9.80
C ASP A 3 -16.94 1.22 -9.80
N ALA A 4 -15.86 0.62 -10.25
CA ALA A 4 -15.72 -0.82 -10.13
C ALA A 4 -15.78 -1.20 -8.64
N PRO A 5 -16.43 -2.32 -8.32
CA PRO A 5 -16.43 -2.74 -6.93
C PRO A 5 -15.02 -2.98 -6.42
N ARG A 6 -14.82 -2.69 -5.16
CA ARG A 6 -13.55 -2.98 -4.51
C ARG A 6 -13.79 -4.16 -3.59
N PRO A 7 -13.44 -5.36 -4.04
CA PRO A 7 -13.75 -6.56 -3.26
C PRO A 7 -12.99 -6.62 -1.93
N TYR A 8 -11.91 -5.90 -1.78
CA TYR A 8 -11.12 -5.93 -0.56
C TYR A 8 -11.29 -4.62 0.19
N GLU A 9 -11.52 -4.73 1.48
CA GLU A 9 -11.57 -3.59 2.37
C GLU A 9 -10.16 -3.17 2.71
N LEU A 10 -9.91 -1.85 2.73
CA LEU A 10 -8.61 -1.35 3.15
C LEU A 10 -8.63 -1.07 4.64
N ALA A 11 -7.68 -1.64 5.35
CA ALA A 11 -7.51 -1.40 6.77
C ALA A 11 -6.11 -0.85 6.98
N TRP A 12 -5.97 0.14 7.86
CA TRP A 12 -4.69 0.79 8.10
C TRP A 12 -4.24 0.53 9.52
N GLU A 13 -3.01 0.08 9.67
CA GLU A 13 -2.40 0.11 10.98
C GLU A 13 -2.21 1.56 11.39
N PRO A 14 -2.45 1.90 12.66
CA PRO A 14 -2.29 3.29 13.09
C PRO A 14 -0.91 3.84 12.77
N GLU A 15 0.13 3.04 12.92
CA GLU A 15 1.47 3.49 12.59
C GLU A 15 1.62 3.80 11.11
N ALA A 16 0.92 3.07 10.26
CA ALA A 16 1.01 3.33 8.83
C ALA A 16 0.41 4.69 8.48
N ILE A 17 -0.67 5.05 9.15
CA ILE A 17 -1.27 6.37 8.94
C ILE A 17 -0.31 7.46 9.37
N ASP A 18 0.31 7.31 10.54
CA ASP A 18 1.26 8.30 11.03
C ASP A 18 2.45 8.43 10.10
N ARG A 19 2.95 7.29 9.62
CA ARG A 19 4.09 7.30 8.71
C ARG A 19 3.73 7.94 7.38
N LEU A 20 2.53 7.70 6.88
CA LEU A 20 2.10 8.33 5.65
C LEU A 20 2.03 9.83 5.81
N ALA A 21 1.49 10.30 6.93
CA ALA A 21 1.39 11.73 7.17
C ALA A 21 2.78 12.36 7.22
N ALA A 22 3.71 11.72 7.90
CA ALA A 22 5.08 12.24 7.97
C ALA A 22 5.75 12.23 6.61
N LEU A 23 5.51 11.17 5.83
CA LEU A 23 6.11 11.05 4.51
C LEU A 23 5.61 12.13 3.58
N VAL A 24 4.31 12.39 3.60
CA VAL A 24 3.72 13.42 2.76
C VAL A 24 4.20 14.82 3.19
N HIS A 25 4.39 14.99 4.48
CA HIS A 25 4.90 16.27 4.97
C HIS A 25 6.32 16.53 4.45
N GLU A 26 7.16 15.51 4.44
CA GLU A 26 8.54 15.67 3.98
C GLU A 26 8.64 15.62 2.46
N TYR A 27 7.84 14.80 1.83
CA TYR A 27 7.85 14.62 0.37
C TYR A 27 6.42 14.77 -0.14
N PRO A 28 5.98 16.01 -0.42
CA PRO A 28 4.58 16.19 -0.84
C PRO A 28 4.17 15.38 -2.05
N GLU A 29 5.13 15.07 -2.93
CA GLU A 29 4.82 14.25 -4.10
C GLU A 29 4.41 12.83 -3.71
N ALA A 30 4.73 12.40 -2.48
CA ALA A 30 4.32 11.07 -2.02
C ALA A 30 2.82 10.91 -1.99
N ALA A 31 2.09 12.01 -1.74
CA ALA A 31 0.63 11.91 -1.70
C ALA A 31 0.09 11.45 -3.05
N GLN A 32 0.65 11.96 -4.14
CA GLN A 32 0.17 11.60 -5.46
C GLN A 32 0.66 10.26 -5.92
N ALA A 33 1.83 9.84 -5.46
CA ALA A 33 2.38 8.55 -5.85
C ALA A 33 1.82 7.41 -5.03
N VAL A 34 1.64 7.62 -3.73
CA VAL A 34 1.36 6.52 -2.81
C VAL A 34 -0.13 6.33 -2.57
N ILE A 35 -0.85 7.42 -2.33
CA ILE A 35 -2.24 7.29 -1.90
C ILE A 35 -3.12 6.64 -2.95
N PRO A 36 -3.08 7.07 -4.23
CA PRO A 36 -3.92 6.39 -5.22
C PRO A 36 -3.54 4.93 -5.40
N ALA A 37 -2.24 4.62 -5.33
CA ALA A 37 -1.81 3.25 -5.53
C ALA A 37 -2.29 2.34 -4.40
N ILE A 38 -2.25 2.83 -3.16
CA ILE A 38 -2.78 2.05 -2.06
C ILE A 38 -4.29 1.86 -2.21
N TYR A 39 -4.98 2.91 -2.61
CA TYR A 39 -6.41 2.83 -2.79
C TYR A 39 -6.80 1.77 -3.81
N GLU A 40 -5.99 1.64 -4.87
CA GLU A 40 -6.26 0.64 -5.89
C GLU A 40 -6.06 -0.79 -5.40
N LEU A 41 -5.35 -0.98 -4.30
CA LEU A 41 -5.19 -2.32 -3.76
C LEU A 41 -6.51 -2.94 -3.34
N GLY A 42 -7.52 -2.12 -3.07
CA GLY A 42 -8.84 -2.64 -2.77
C GLY A 42 -9.47 -3.36 -3.94
N ALA A 43 -9.14 -2.94 -5.17
CA ALA A 43 -9.65 -3.59 -6.37
C ALA A 43 -8.71 -4.69 -6.85
N ASP A 44 -7.40 -4.52 -6.66
CA ASP A 44 -6.41 -5.47 -7.12
C ASP A 44 -5.28 -5.54 -6.09
N PRO A 45 -5.36 -6.47 -5.14
CA PRO A 45 -4.36 -6.51 -4.06
C PRO A 45 -3.02 -7.09 -4.45
N ARG A 46 -2.92 -7.67 -5.65
CA ARG A 46 -1.66 -8.26 -6.11
C ARG A 46 -1.28 -7.69 -7.46
N PRO A 47 -1.07 -6.36 -7.53
CA PRO A 47 -0.77 -5.75 -8.83
C PRO A 47 0.64 -6.07 -9.28
N THR A 48 0.93 -5.74 -10.53
CA THR A 48 2.24 -6.02 -11.15
C THR A 48 3.29 -5.30 -10.38
N GLY A 49 3.41 -4.44 -9.75
CA GLY A 49 4.51 -3.84 -9.00
C GLY A 49 4.69 -4.40 -7.62
N SER A 50 3.90 -5.39 -7.23
CA SER A 50 4.00 -5.93 -5.88
C SER A 50 4.66 -7.29 -5.89
N THR A 51 5.38 -7.59 -4.81
CA THR A 51 6.04 -8.88 -4.64
C THR A 51 5.72 -9.44 -3.27
N PRO A 52 5.57 -10.77 -3.16
CA PRO A 52 5.36 -11.36 -1.86
C PRO A 52 6.64 -11.29 -1.00
N LEU A 53 6.44 -11.14 0.29
CA LEU A 53 7.51 -11.16 1.27
C LEU A 53 7.24 -12.30 2.22
N GLY A 54 7.93 -13.42 2.00
CA GLY A 54 7.70 -14.59 2.82
C GLY A 54 6.32 -15.18 2.60
N THR A 55 5.71 -15.63 3.67
CA THR A 55 4.40 -16.24 3.65
C THR A 55 3.40 -15.38 4.39
N GLY A 56 2.15 -15.84 4.48
CA GLY A 56 1.15 -15.13 5.26
C GLY A 56 0.50 -13.96 4.56
N GLY A 57 0.68 -13.84 3.25
CA GLY A 57 -0.02 -12.78 2.52
C GLY A 57 0.63 -11.42 2.57
N ILE A 58 1.84 -11.32 3.12
CA ILE A 58 2.56 -10.06 3.18
C ILE A 58 3.13 -9.76 1.80
N ARG A 59 2.95 -8.52 1.35
CA ARG A 59 3.46 -8.10 0.05
C ARG A 59 4.05 -6.70 0.17
N ARG A 60 4.91 -6.37 -0.76
CA ARG A 60 5.49 -5.04 -0.86
C ARG A 60 5.23 -4.47 -2.24
N LEU A 61 4.77 -3.24 -2.26
CA LEU A 61 4.51 -2.50 -3.49
C LEU A 61 5.54 -1.39 -3.60
N LEU A 62 6.24 -1.34 -4.72
CA LEU A 62 7.23 -0.29 -4.97
C LEU A 62 6.62 0.76 -5.89
N LEU A 63 6.78 2.02 -5.51
CA LEU A 63 6.16 3.15 -6.18
C LEU A 63 7.24 4.24 -6.37
N GLY A 64 8.16 4.00 -7.30
CA GLY A 64 9.27 4.89 -7.47
C GLY A 64 10.17 4.84 -6.26
N TYR A 65 10.32 5.96 -5.58
CA TYR A 65 11.14 6.02 -4.38
C TYR A 65 10.37 5.70 -3.11
N PHE A 66 9.12 5.27 -3.24
CA PHE A 66 8.30 4.97 -2.08
C PHE A 66 7.91 3.51 -2.09
N ARG A 67 7.51 3.01 -0.94
CA ARG A 67 7.07 1.63 -0.83
C ARG A 67 5.96 1.51 0.18
N ALA A 68 5.14 0.49 0.00
CA ALA A 68 4.10 0.14 0.95
C ALA A 68 4.17 -1.35 1.20
N THR A 69 4.14 -1.73 2.46
CA THR A 69 4.07 -3.13 2.87
C THR A 69 2.68 -3.37 3.42
N TYR A 70 2.06 -4.44 2.98
CA TYR A 70 0.68 -4.71 3.36
C TYR A 70 0.45 -6.21 3.42
N GLN A 71 -0.66 -6.57 4.01
CA GLN A 71 -1.04 -7.98 4.10
C GLN A 71 -2.39 -8.17 3.43
N VAL A 72 -2.50 -9.21 2.63
CA VAL A 72 -3.74 -9.56 1.95
C VAL A 72 -4.32 -10.79 2.60
N THR A 73 -5.59 -10.70 3.00
CA THR A 73 -6.37 -11.86 3.40
C THR A 73 -7.57 -11.95 2.46
N ASP A 74 -8.00 -13.17 2.18
CA ASP A 74 -9.08 -13.37 1.22
C ASP A 74 -10.40 -13.73 1.89
N ASP A 75 -10.36 -14.13 3.14
CA ASP A 75 -11.56 -14.52 3.86
C ASP A 75 -11.43 -14.10 5.33
N PRO A 76 -11.93 -12.92 5.68
CA PRO A 76 -12.60 -11.93 4.82
C PRO A 76 -11.60 -11.21 3.92
N PRO A 77 -12.08 -10.62 2.82
CA PRO A 77 -11.18 -9.92 1.90
C PRO A 77 -10.76 -8.56 2.44
N VAL A 78 -9.54 -8.51 2.94
CA VAL A 78 -9.01 -7.30 3.57
C VAL A 78 -7.57 -7.10 3.12
N VAL A 79 -7.23 -5.86 2.82
CA VAL A 79 -5.85 -5.44 2.62
C VAL A 79 -5.49 -4.53 3.78
N ARG A 80 -4.53 -4.97 4.58
CA ARG A 80 -4.08 -4.22 5.76
C ARG A 80 -2.77 -3.56 5.46
N ILE A 81 -2.75 -2.23 5.52
CA ILE A 81 -1.54 -1.45 5.24
C ILE A 81 -0.72 -1.40 6.51
N ILE A 82 0.51 -1.90 6.44
CA ILE A 82 1.35 -2.07 7.61
C ILE A 82 2.40 -0.97 7.72
N VAL A 83 3.11 -0.72 6.61
CA VAL A 83 4.20 0.26 6.61
C VAL A 83 4.18 1.00 5.29
N VAL A 84 4.35 2.31 5.37
CA VAL A 84 4.55 3.13 4.19
C VAL A 84 5.81 3.93 4.44
N GLY A 85 6.68 4.01 3.45
CA GLY A 85 7.91 4.75 3.63
C GLY A 85 8.62 5.01 2.34
N ARG A 86 9.78 5.61 2.46
CA ARG A 86 10.63 5.85 1.33
C ARG A 86 11.54 4.66 1.14
N ALA A 87 11.62 4.18 -0.10
CA ALA A 87 12.52 3.09 -0.42
C ALA A 87 13.90 3.69 -0.68
N ASP A 88 14.87 3.26 0.10
CA ASP A 88 16.23 3.70 -0.14
C ASP A 88 16.74 3.08 -1.40
N ARG A 89 17.48 3.88 -2.15
CA ARG A 89 18.07 3.36 -3.35
C ARG A 89 19.34 2.59 -3.04
N PRO A 90 19.54 1.47 -3.69
CA PRO A 90 20.81 0.77 -3.53
C PRO A 90 21.96 1.61 -4.08
N ARG A 91 23.11 1.38 -3.60
CA ARG A 91 24.30 2.07 -4.03
C ARG A 91 24.89 1.44 -5.24
#